data_dbd97077d104948044550f693aa0dc2d
#
_entry.id   dbd97077d104948044550f693aa0dc2d
#
_cell.length_a   1.000
_cell.length_b   1.000
_cell.length_c   1.000
_cell.angle_alpha   90.00
_cell.angle_beta   90.00
_cell.angle_gamma   90.00
#
_symmetry.space_group_name_H-M   'P 1'
#
loop_
_entity.id
_entity.type
_entity.pdbx_description
1 polymer ?
#
loop_
_entity_poly.entity_id
_entity_poly.type
_entity_poly.pdbx_seq_one_letter_code
_entity_poly.pdbx_strand_id
1 'polypeptide(L)'
;EETGKAAGYISTVTGNAEEGFIITNTITSVKISKVDITDQKELAGAHIQVIDKDGNVVEEWDSTWEAHEVTGLKPGETYTLRETVAPEGYTLTSDTTFTLKEDGTVNKDTTTTTISDNGTLLVEDSRTSVKVSKVDISDGKELEGAHIQIIDQDGNVVDEWDSTKEAHITEKLKTGKIYTLRETVAPDGYLLTSDTTFVLKEDGTVDAEKTTAVSKDGVLLVQDKLATTASIAVTKKLTYIGENLAARDQTFYVALYSDKECTQRVSDVKALVFK
;
A
#
# COMPACT_ATOMS: atom_id res chain seq x y z
N GLU A 1 31.45 6.39 47.91
CA GLU A 1 31.23 6.70 46.48
C GLU A 1 31.98 5.65 45.66
N GLU A 2 31.31 4.98 44.73
CA GLU A 2 31.96 4.05 43.82
C GLU A 2 32.79 4.83 42.80
N THR A 3 34.09 4.64 42.78
CA THR A 3 34.97 5.21 41.76
C THR A 3 35.17 4.18 40.63
N GLY A 4 34.70 4.46 39.43
CA GLY A 4 34.83 3.56 38.28
C GLY A 4 33.58 2.72 38.03
N LYS A 5 32.41 3.39 37.88
CA LYS A 5 31.16 2.73 37.50
C LYS A 5 31.37 1.90 36.23
N ALA A 6 30.93 0.66 36.24
CA ALA A 6 30.90 -0.18 35.06
C ALA A 6 29.93 0.45 34.01
N ALA A 7 30.39 0.57 32.79
CA ALA A 7 29.52 1.10 31.71
C ALA A 7 28.26 0.22 31.56
N GLY A 8 27.09 0.85 31.44
CA GLY A 8 25.80 0.14 31.30
C GLY A 8 25.18 -0.34 32.61
N TYR A 9 25.71 0.12 33.76
CA TYR A 9 25.17 -0.20 35.09
C TYR A 9 24.79 1.05 35.86
N ILE A 10 23.76 0.95 36.68
CA ILE A 10 23.39 1.91 37.73
C ILE A 10 23.82 1.34 39.08
N SER A 11 24.37 2.20 39.94
CA SER A 11 24.80 1.80 41.27
C SER A 11 23.85 2.38 42.32
N THR A 12 23.43 1.54 43.25
CA THR A 12 22.71 1.94 44.45
C THR A 12 23.48 1.57 45.68
N VAL A 13 23.44 2.44 46.71
CA VAL A 13 24.10 2.20 47.99
C VAL A 13 23.04 2.14 49.08
N THR A 14 23.03 1.06 49.84
CA THR A 14 22.16 0.88 51.01
C THR A 14 22.99 0.58 52.25
N GLY A 15 22.35 0.66 53.42
CA GLY A 15 23.02 0.43 54.70
C GLY A 15 23.50 1.71 55.40
N ASN A 16 24.26 1.57 56.49
CA ASN A 16 24.75 2.66 57.32
C ASN A 16 26.13 2.33 57.90
N ALA A 17 26.73 3.28 58.66
CA ALA A 17 28.07 3.12 59.22
C ALA A 17 28.18 2.02 60.29
N GLU A 18 27.07 1.63 60.91
CA GLU A 18 27.07 0.63 61.98
C GLU A 18 26.96 -0.79 61.43
N GLU A 19 26.11 -0.95 60.36
CA GLU A 19 25.82 -2.24 59.75
C GLU A 19 26.64 -2.51 58.48
N GLY A 20 27.37 -1.49 58.00
CA GLY A 20 28.09 -1.52 56.76
C GLY A 20 27.25 -1.02 55.56
N PHE A 21 27.91 -0.82 54.41
CA PHE A 21 27.29 -0.38 53.17
C PHE A 21 27.27 -1.52 52.14
N ILE A 22 26.17 -1.64 51.42
CA ILE A 22 26.04 -2.54 50.29
C ILE A 22 25.94 -1.70 49.03
N ILE A 23 26.82 -1.94 48.06
CA ILE A 23 26.79 -1.36 46.73
C ILE A 23 26.19 -2.42 45.78
N THR A 24 25.09 -2.09 45.15
CA THR A 24 24.44 -2.97 44.16
C THR A 24 24.54 -2.33 42.81
N ASN A 25 25.14 -3.03 41.84
CA ASN A 25 25.16 -2.64 40.43
C ASN A 25 24.11 -3.41 39.67
N THR A 26 23.18 -2.67 39.05
CA THR A 26 22.11 -3.23 38.21
C THR A 26 22.34 -2.82 36.77
N ILE A 27 22.29 -3.78 35.85
CA ILE A 27 22.40 -3.49 34.42
C ILE A 27 21.20 -2.67 33.97
N THR A 28 21.42 -1.66 33.13
CA THR A 28 20.31 -0.91 32.49
C THR A 28 19.54 -1.80 31.54
N SER A 29 18.24 -1.57 31.42
CA SER A 29 17.36 -2.31 30.54
C SER A 29 16.27 -1.38 29.97
N VAL A 30 16.08 -1.45 28.66
CA VAL A 30 15.04 -0.71 27.93
C VAL A 30 14.29 -1.69 27.04
N LYS A 31 12.96 -1.64 27.06
CA LYS A 31 12.13 -2.40 26.14
C LYS A 31 11.77 -1.56 24.93
N ILE A 32 11.87 -2.17 23.75
CA ILE A 32 11.58 -1.54 22.46
C ILE A 32 10.62 -2.45 21.70
N SER A 33 9.47 -1.92 21.31
CA SER A 33 8.45 -2.59 20.50
C SER A 33 8.40 -2.02 19.10
N LYS A 34 8.29 -2.88 18.11
CA LYS A 34 7.96 -2.49 16.74
C LYS A 34 6.47 -2.67 16.52
N VAL A 35 5.74 -1.59 16.23
CA VAL A 35 4.27 -1.64 16.23
C VAL A 35 3.64 -0.93 15.03
N ASP A 36 2.44 -1.39 14.64
CA ASP A 36 1.54 -0.67 13.73
C ASP A 36 1.00 0.59 14.44
N ILE A 37 1.21 1.77 13.86
CA ILE A 37 0.78 3.05 14.44
C ILE A 37 -0.74 3.13 14.66
N THR A 38 -1.53 2.37 13.90
CA THR A 38 -3.00 2.43 13.94
C THR A 38 -3.61 1.64 15.08
N ASP A 39 -3.11 0.41 15.33
CA ASP A 39 -3.70 -0.51 16.29
C ASP A 39 -2.73 -0.98 17.39
N GLN A 40 -1.49 -0.45 17.37
CA GLN A 40 -0.41 -0.70 18.35
C GLN A 40 -0.04 -2.19 18.52
N LYS A 41 -0.34 -3.02 17.51
CA LYS A 41 0.09 -4.42 17.51
C LYS A 41 1.53 -4.55 17.11
N GLU A 42 2.22 -5.47 17.76
CA GLU A 42 3.59 -5.84 17.39
C GLU A 42 3.71 -6.27 15.94
N LEU A 43 4.81 -5.89 15.31
CA LEU A 43 5.16 -6.20 13.93
C LEU A 43 6.47 -6.97 13.89
N ALA A 44 6.47 -8.12 13.23
CA ALA A 44 7.67 -8.91 12.99
C ALA A 44 8.26 -8.57 11.60
N GLY A 45 9.60 -8.70 11.48
CA GLY A 45 10.31 -8.59 10.21
C GLY A 45 10.90 -7.21 9.90
N ALA A 46 10.87 -6.28 10.84
CA ALA A 46 11.68 -5.06 10.76
C ALA A 46 13.11 -5.35 11.22
N HIS A 47 14.12 -4.71 10.61
CA HIS A 47 15.48 -4.70 11.14
C HIS A 47 15.76 -3.37 11.82
N ILE A 48 16.06 -3.41 13.13
CA ILE A 48 16.19 -2.24 14.00
C ILE A 48 17.59 -2.18 14.59
N GLN A 49 18.16 -0.99 14.69
CA GLN A 49 19.45 -0.70 15.27
C GLN A 49 19.33 0.33 16.39
N VAL A 50 20.07 0.13 17.47
CA VAL A 50 20.38 1.14 18.48
C VAL A 50 21.77 1.67 18.20
N ILE A 51 21.89 2.97 17.99
CA ILE A 51 23.12 3.64 17.59
C ILE A 51 23.53 4.64 18.68
N ASP A 52 24.80 4.60 19.10
CA ASP A 52 25.33 5.56 20.09
C ASP A 52 25.60 6.94 19.45
N LYS A 53 26.00 7.92 20.30
CA LYS A 53 26.33 9.29 19.87
C LYS A 53 27.51 9.37 18.90
N ASP A 54 28.38 8.35 18.88
CA ASP A 54 29.55 8.28 18.02
C ASP A 54 29.26 7.61 16.68
N GLY A 55 28.01 7.16 16.49
CA GLY A 55 27.52 6.51 15.26
C GLY A 55 27.76 5.00 15.21
N ASN A 56 28.16 4.38 16.32
CA ASN A 56 28.35 2.93 16.38
C ASN A 56 27.02 2.23 16.67
N VAL A 57 26.75 1.14 15.96
CA VAL A 57 25.64 0.23 16.29
C VAL A 57 26.03 -0.54 17.56
N VAL A 58 25.28 -0.33 18.63
CA VAL A 58 25.49 -0.99 19.93
C VAL A 58 24.61 -2.22 20.13
N GLU A 59 23.49 -2.27 19.41
CA GLU A 59 22.56 -3.40 19.38
C GLU A 59 21.84 -3.40 18.04
N GLU A 60 21.54 -4.58 17.48
CA GLU A 60 20.67 -4.73 16.30
C GLU A 60 19.93 -6.07 16.34
N TRP A 61 18.68 -6.09 15.84
CA TRP A 61 17.86 -7.30 15.83
C TRP A 61 16.77 -7.20 14.75
N ASP A 62 16.20 -8.36 14.42
CA ASP A 62 14.96 -8.44 13.65
C ASP A 62 13.77 -8.48 14.62
N SER A 63 12.79 -7.62 14.39
CA SER A 63 11.58 -7.54 15.24
C SER A 63 10.76 -8.83 15.16
N THR A 64 10.13 -9.16 16.27
CA THR A 64 9.21 -10.29 16.42
C THR A 64 7.84 -9.79 16.86
N TRP A 65 6.97 -10.70 17.28
CA TRP A 65 5.66 -10.39 17.85
C TRP A 65 5.73 -10.00 19.35
N GLU A 66 6.91 -9.71 19.84
CA GLU A 66 7.18 -9.33 21.24
C GLU A 66 8.22 -8.21 21.29
N ALA A 67 8.13 -7.38 22.35
CA ALA A 67 9.12 -6.34 22.61
C ALA A 67 10.53 -6.92 22.79
N HIS A 68 11.52 -6.29 22.17
CA HIS A 68 12.94 -6.59 22.38
C HIS A 68 13.48 -5.86 23.61
N GLU A 69 14.32 -6.52 24.41
CA GLU A 69 14.97 -5.94 25.58
C GLU A 69 16.43 -5.65 25.30
N VAL A 70 16.78 -4.37 25.25
CA VAL A 70 18.18 -3.89 25.11
C VAL A 70 18.76 -3.65 26.49
N THR A 71 19.92 -4.23 26.77
CA THR A 71 20.57 -4.10 28.08
C THR A 71 21.96 -3.49 27.98
N GLY A 72 22.47 -2.92 29.08
CA GLY A 72 23.84 -2.43 29.18
C GLY A 72 24.09 -1.08 28.52
N LEU A 73 23.04 -0.32 28.18
CA LEU A 73 23.16 1.04 27.68
C LEU A 73 23.67 1.98 28.81
N LYS A 74 24.52 2.94 28.45
CA LYS A 74 25.11 3.87 29.42
C LYS A 74 24.09 4.88 29.93
N PRO A 75 23.90 5.04 31.26
CA PRO A 75 23.10 6.13 31.80
C PRO A 75 23.64 7.50 31.36
N GLY A 76 22.73 8.49 31.20
CA GLY A 76 23.07 9.85 30.80
C GLY A 76 23.33 10.04 29.29
N GLU A 77 23.35 8.96 28.49
CA GLU A 77 23.64 9.02 27.07
C GLU A 77 22.32 9.00 26.23
N THR A 78 22.42 9.57 25.03
CA THR A 78 21.36 9.55 24.03
C THR A 78 21.70 8.55 22.94
N TYR A 79 20.69 7.78 22.52
CA TYR A 79 20.78 6.77 21.48
C TYR A 79 19.79 7.06 20.37
N THR A 80 20.14 6.66 19.15
CA THR A 80 19.25 6.70 17.99
C THR A 80 18.68 5.31 17.74
N LEU A 81 17.36 5.23 17.57
CA LEU A 81 16.66 4.08 17.01
C LEU A 81 16.52 4.28 15.52
N ARG A 82 17.06 3.35 14.76
CA ARG A 82 17.00 3.33 13.30
C ARG A 82 16.37 2.04 12.83
N GLU A 83 15.41 2.16 11.96
CA GLU A 83 14.91 1.05 11.17
C GLU A 83 15.63 1.03 9.83
N THR A 84 16.19 -0.11 9.42
CA THR A 84 16.88 -0.28 8.14
C THR A 84 16.08 -1.12 7.15
N VAL A 85 15.14 -1.92 7.64
CA VAL A 85 14.19 -2.70 6.85
C VAL A 85 12.83 -2.64 7.54
N ALA A 86 11.81 -2.20 6.83
CA ALA A 86 10.43 -2.20 7.33
C ALA A 86 9.77 -3.59 7.19
N PRO A 87 8.78 -3.93 8.03
CA PRO A 87 7.96 -5.13 7.83
C PRO A 87 7.24 -5.12 6.49
N GLU A 88 6.92 -6.29 5.95
CA GLU A 88 6.17 -6.38 4.69
C GLU A 88 4.80 -5.69 4.79
N GLY A 89 4.52 -4.80 3.83
CA GLY A 89 3.28 -4.02 3.79
C GLY A 89 3.27 -2.76 4.65
N TYR A 90 4.43 -2.36 5.16
CA TYR A 90 4.63 -1.15 5.94
C TYR A 90 5.67 -0.22 5.32
N THR A 91 5.66 1.03 5.73
CA THR A 91 6.61 2.06 5.30
C THR A 91 7.77 2.13 6.27
N LEU A 92 8.97 2.36 5.75
CA LEU A 92 10.15 2.60 6.57
C LEU A 92 9.97 3.88 7.41
N THR A 93 10.15 3.78 8.72
CA THR A 93 10.07 4.94 9.61
C THR A 93 11.40 5.70 9.68
N SER A 94 11.33 6.98 10.04
CA SER A 94 12.54 7.81 10.23
C SER A 94 13.18 7.56 11.59
N ASP A 95 14.49 7.86 11.69
CA ASP A 95 15.24 7.78 12.93
C ASP A 95 14.55 8.57 14.06
N THR A 96 14.48 7.97 15.23
CA THR A 96 14.06 8.61 16.48
C THR A 96 15.14 8.48 17.54
N THR A 97 15.04 9.23 18.63
CA THR A 97 16.06 9.22 19.71
C THR A 97 15.44 8.98 21.07
N PHE A 98 16.20 8.35 21.94
CA PHE A 98 15.88 8.26 23.36
C PHE A 98 17.12 8.51 24.23
N THR A 99 16.88 9.05 25.42
CA THR A 99 17.94 9.34 26.39
C THR A 99 17.67 8.59 27.68
N LEU A 100 18.71 7.98 28.27
CA LEU A 100 18.63 7.41 29.62
C LEU A 100 19.03 8.46 30.65
N LYS A 101 18.29 8.55 31.76
CA LYS A 101 18.70 9.29 32.94
C LYS A 101 19.80 8.54 33.67
N GLU A 102 20.43 9.22 34.64
CA GLU A 102 21.45 8.61 35.51
C GLU A 102 20.94 7.39 36.32
N ASP A 103 19.65 7.31 36.58
CA ASP A 103 18.96 6.20 37.22
C ASP A 103 18.59 5.04 36.26
N GLY A 104 18.99 5.13 35.01
CA GLY A 104 18.72 4.13 33.96
C GLY A 104 17.33 4.16 33.38
N THR A 105 16.46 5.06 33.81
CA THR A 105 15.11 5.23 33.21
C THR A 105 15.16 6.11 31.99
N VAL A 106 14.16 5.95 31.08
CA VAL A 106 14.05 6.80 29.89
C VAL A 106 13.65 8.22 30.28
N ASN A 107 14.38 9.21 29.78
CA ASN A 107 14.08 10.62 29.95
C ASN A 107 13.03 11.08 28.92
N LYS A 108 11.79 11.23 29.36
CA LYS A 108 10.65 11.62 28.49
C LYS A 108 10.81 13.00 27.86
N ASP A 109 11.56 13.92 28.52
CA ASP A 109 11.67 15.32 28.07
C ASP A 109 12.64 15.49 26.88
N THR A 110 13.55 14.54 26.68
CA THR A 110 14.59 14.57 25.63
C THR A 110 14.48 13.41 24.63
N THR A 111 13.46 12.59 24.75
CA THR A 111 13.19 11.44 23.89
C THR A 111 12.20 11.82 22.80
N THR A 112 12.54 11.57 21.52
CA THR A 112 11.66 11.78 20.38
C THR A 112 10.88 10.51 19.99
N THR A 113 11.35 9.33 20.44
CA THR A 113 10.65 8.06 20.28
C THR A 113 9.37 8.06 21.10
N THR A 114 8.29 7.57 20.55
CA THR A 114 7.03 7.37 21.29
C THR A 114 7.25 6.43 22.48
N ILE A 115 6.68 6.78 23.63
CA ILE A 115 6.79 5.99 24.87
C ILE A 115 5.39 5.57 25.29
N SER A 116 5.17 4.26 25.41
CA SER A 116 3.92 3.69 25.92
C SER A 116 3.71 3.95 27.42
N ASP A 117 2.51 3.70 27.92
CA ASP A 117 2.16 3.92 29.33
C ASP A 117 3.05 3.11 30.30
N ASN A 118 3.51 1.93 29.89
CA ASN A 118 4.40 1.07 30.67
C ASN A 118 5.89 1.38 30.51
N GLY A 119 6.25 2.43 29.73
CA GLY A 119 7.62 2.89 29.52
C GLY A 119 8.38 2.18 28.38
N THR A 120 7.71 1.37 27.58
CA THR A 120 8.29 0.76 26.37
C THR A 120 8.44 1.81 25.27
N LEU A 121 9.58 1.85 24.61
CA LEU A 121 9.81 2.67 23.42
C LEU A 121 9.14 2.04 22.20
N LEU A 122 8.43 2.84 21.40
CA LEU A 122 7.68 2.35 20.25
C LEU A 122 8.33 2.85 18.96
N VAL A 123 8.77 1.92 18.10
CA VAL A 123 9.13 2.17 16.71
C VAL A 123 7.86 1.90 15.87
N GLU A 124 7.22 2.99 15.43
CA GLU A 124 5.87 2.94 14.85
C GLU A 124 5.94 3.00 13.33
N ASP A 125 5.27 2.06 12.65
CA ASP A 125 5.13 2.07 11.19
C ASP A 125 3.69 2.30 10.75
N SER A 126 3.57 2.99 9.62
CA SER A 126 2.32 3.11 8.88
C SER A 126 2.22 2.01 7.82
N ARG A 127 1.01 1.53 7.57
CA ARG A 127 0.74 0.63 6.44
C ARG A 127 1.00 1.36 5.14
N THR A 128 1.55 0.67 4.14
CA THR A 128 1.53 1.20 2.77
C THR A 128 0.10 1.40 2.33
N SER A 129 -0.17 2.47 1.60
CA SER A 129 -1.52 2.79 1.11
C SER A 129 -1.43 3.41 -0.27
N VAL A 130 -2.16 2.86 -1.23
CA VAL A 130 -2.22 3.33 -2.62
C VAL A 130 -3.66 3.62 -2.98
N LYS A 131 -3.89 4.78 -3.58
CA LYS A 131 -5.18 5.14 -4.17
C LYS A 131 -5.18 4.81 -5.66
N VAL A 132 -6.24 4.19 -6.14
CA VAL A 132 -6.47 3.87 -7.55
C VAL A 132 -7.81 4.42 -7.98
N SER A 133 -7.80 5.28 -9.00
CA SER A 133 -9.00 5.86 -9.60
C SER A 133 -9.25 5.26 -10.97
N LYS A 134 -10.50 4.90 -11.25
CA LYS A 134 -10.97 4.52 -12.57
C LYS A 134 -11.61 5.71 -13.24
N VAL A 135 -11.01 6.23 -14.33
CA VAL A 135 -11.42 7.52 -14.89
C VAL A 135 -11.59 7.51 -16.40
N ASP A 136 -12.46 8.38 -16.90
CA ASP A 136 -12.54 8.73 -18.33
C ASP A 136 -11.29 9.54 -18.73
N ILE A 137 -10.56 9.09 -19.75
CA ILE A 137 -9.34 9.73 -20.24
C ILE A 137 -9.57 11.17 -20.74
N SER A 138 -10.78 11.51 -21.14
CA SER A 138 -11.11 12.81 -21.75
C SER A 138 -11.34 13.92 -20.73
N ASP A 139 -11.97 13.63 -19.61
CA ASP A 139 -12.36 14.63 -18.62
C ASP A 139 -11.93 14.32 -17.18
N GLY A 140 -11.34 13.12 -16.96
CA GLY A 140 -10.83 12.69 -15.67
C GLY A 140 -11.89 12.36 -14.62
N LYS A 141 -13.16 12.20 -15.01
CA LYS A 141 -14.22 11.82 -14.08
C LYS A 141 -14.15 10.35 -13.74
N GLU A 142 -14.46 10.04 -12.49
CA GLU A 142 -14.58 8.66 -12.02
C GLU A 142 -15.65 7.89 -12.79
N LEU A 143 -15.31 6.64 -13.11
CA LEU A 143 -16.18 5.68 -13.79
C LEU A 143 -16.52 4.54 -12.85
N GLU A 144 -17.80 4.21 -12.70
CA GLU A 144 -18.28 3.06 -11.94
C GLU A 144 -18.53 1.86 -12.85
N GLY A 145 -18.40 0.64 -12.32
CA GLY A 145 -18.75 -0.61 -13.00
C GLY A 145 -17.60 -1.29 -13.75
N ALA A 146 -16.36 -0.82 -13.61
CA ALA A 146 -15.18 -1.58 -14.02
C ALA A 146 -14.82 -2.61 -12.96
N HIS A 147 -14.35 -3.80 -13.35
CA HIS A 147 -13.71 -4.74 -12.44
C HIS A 147 -12.19 -4.67 -12.59
N ILE A 148 -11.49 -4.33 -11.49
CA ILE A 148 -10.05 -4.06 -11.47
C ILE A 148 -9.36 -5.01 -10.49
N GLN A 149 -8.16 -5.46 -10.85
CA GLN A 149 -7.32 -6.32 -10.03
C GLN A 149 -5.92 -5.72 -9.87
N ILE A 150 -5.33 -5.89 -8.70
CA ILE A 150 -3.90 -5.74 -8.46
C ILE A 150 -3.30 -7.14 -8.36
N ILE A 151 -2.28 -7.41 -9.19
CA ILE A 151 -1.65 -8.71 -9.34
C ILE A 151 -0.17 -8.58 -9.00
N ASP A 152 0.36 -9.47 -8.16
CA ASP A 152 1.77 -9.52 -7.79
C ASP A 152 2.65 -10.14 -8.89
N GLN A 153 3.97 -10.18 -8.68
CA GLN A 153 4.95 -10.76 -9.62
C GLN A 153 4.77 -12.26 -9.84
N ASP A 154 4.14 -12.96 -8.90
CA ASP A 154 3.91 -14.41 -8.95
C ASP A 154 2.57 -14.73 -9.65
N GLY A 155 1.82 -13.69 -10.02
CA GLY A 155 0.54 -13.81 -10.70
C GLY A 155 -0.65 -13.97 -9.75
N ASN A 156 -0.48 -13.76 -8.46
CA ASN A 156 -1.58 -13.80 -7.50
C ASN A 156 -2.33 -12.47 -7.49
N VAL A 157 -3.65 -12.53 -7.46
CA VAL A 157 -4.49 -11.36 -7.20
C VAL A 157 -4.36 -11.02 -5.71
N VAL A 158 -3.80 -9.83 -5.42
CA VAL A 158 -3.61 -9.35 -4.04
C VAL A 158 -4.70 -8.39 -3.59
N ASP A 159 -5.41 -7.78 -4.55
CA ASP A 159 -6.62 -7.00 -4.32
C ASP A 159 -7.49 -6.98 -5.57
N GLU A 160 -8.82 -6.93 -5.41
CA GLU A 160 -9.77 -6.79 -6.52
C GLU A 160 -11.05 -6.08 -6.07
N TRP A 161 -11.62 -5.26 -6.94
CA TRP A 161 -12.84 -4.49 -6.65
C TRP A 161 -13.60 -4.08 -7.90
N ASP A 162 -14.86 -3.71 -7.70
CA ASP A 162 -15.64 -3.00 -8.71
C ASP A 162 -15.51 -1.49 -8.49
N SER A 163 -15.18 -0.75 -9.54
CA SER A 163 -15.00 0.70 -9.47
C SER A 163 -16.30 1.43 -9.13
N THR A 164 -16.14 2.48 -8.35
CA THR A 164 -17.23 3.38 -7.93
C THR A 164 -16.93 4.81 -8.37
N LYS A 165 -17.68 5.78 -7.85
CA LYS A 165 -17.42 7.22 -8.05
C LYS A 165 -16.33 7.79 -7.15
N GLU A 166 -15.65 6.93 -6.42
CA GLU A 166 -14.57 7.28 -5.51
C GLU A 166 -13.35 6.38 -5.78
N ALA A 167 -12.15 6.91 -5.53
CA ALA A 167 -10.93 6.15 -5.63
C ALA A 167 -10.93 4.97 -4.63
N HIS A 168 -10.50 3.80 -5.09
CA HIS A 168 -10.24 2.65 -4.24
C HIS A 168 -8.91 2.82 -3.48
N ILE A 169 -8.84 2.32 -2.25
CA ILE A 169 -7.64 2.32 -1.42
C ILE A 169 -7.21 0.88 -1.17
N THR A 170 -6.01 0.55 -1.63
CA THR A 170 -5.34 -0.72 -1.33
C THR A 170 -4.27 -0.49 -0.27
N GLU A 171 -4.25 -1.31 0.76
CA GLU A 171 -3.26 -1.24 1.84
C GLU A 171 -2.37 -2.48 1.87
N LYS A 172 -1.23 -2.37 2.57
CA LYS A 172 -0.27 -3.46 2.84
C LYS A 172 0.38 -4.08 1.61
N LEU A 173 0.51 -3.32 0.52
CA LEU A 173 1.36 -3.74 -0.58
C LEU A 173 2.85 -3.63 -0.18
N LYS A 174 3.64 -4.60 -0.58
CA LYS A 174 5.08 -4.62 -0.29
C LYS A 174 5.82 -3.56 -1.11
N THR A 175 6.74 -2.83 -0.48
CA THR A 175 7.60 -1.87 -1.16
C THR A 175 8.62 -2.56 -2.07
N GLY A 176 9.10 -1.89 -3.10
CA GLY A 176 10.10 -2.43 -4.04
C GLY A 176 9.62 -3.57 -4.94
N LYS A 177 8.36 -3.98 -4.86
CA LYS A 177 7.77 -5.03 -5.70
C LYS A 177 6.99 -4.43 -6.86
N ILE A 178 6.97 -5.15 -8.00
CA ILE A 178 6.20 -4.77 -9.17
C ILE A 178 4.80 -5.36 -9.03
N TYR A 179 3.80 -4.53 -9.19
CA TYR A 179 2.39 -4.92 -9.26
C TYR A 179 1.81 -4.58 -10.62
N THR A 180 0.89 -5.40 -11.10
CA THR A 180 0.13 -5.16 -12.32
C THR A 180 -1.27 -4.69 -11.95
N LEU A 181 -1.69 -3.54 -12.49
CA LEU A 181 -3.07 -3.10 -12.52
C LEU A 181 -3.72 -3.65 -13.78
N ARG A 182 -4.75 -4.46 -13.60
CA ARG A 182 -5.53 -5.08 -14.69
C ARG A 182 -6.99 -4.72 -14.56
N GLU A 183 -7.57 -4.27 -15.65
CA GLU A 183 -9.01 -4.20 -15.80
C GLU A 183 -9.50 -5.48 -16.48
N THR A 184 -10.45 -6.17 -15.87
CA THR A 184 -11.05 -7.41 -16.44
C THR A 184 -12.42 -7.18 -17.04
N VAL A 185 -13.12 -6.14 -16.59
CA VAL A 185 -14.41 -5.68 -17.13
C VAL A 185 -14.38 -4.17 -17.20
N ALA A 186 -14.64 -3.61 -18.39
CA ALA A 186 -14.77 -2.17 -18.58
C ALA A 186 -16.18 -1.68 -18.20
N PRO A 187 -16.34 -0.40 -17.82
CA PRO A 187 -17.64 0.21 -17.62
C PRO A 187 -18.48 0.19 -18.90
N ASP A 188 -19.80 0.22 -18.78
CA ASP A 188 -20.71 0.26 -19.93
C ASP A 188 -20.39 1.43 -20.87
N GLY A 189 -20.18 1.09 -22.15
CA GLY A 189 -19.87 2.07 -23.19
C GLY A 189 -18.40 2.45 -23.31
N TYR A 190 -17.51 1.86 -22.52
CA TYR A 190 -16.06 2.09 -22.55
C TYR A 190 -15.30 0.90 -23.13
N LEU A 191 -14.08 1.15 -23.57
CA LEU A 191 -13.16 0.12 -24.06
C LEU A 191 -12.27 -0.33 -22.92
N LEU A 192 -12.06 -1.64 -22.82
CA LEU A 192 -11.14 -2.25 -21.88
C LEU A 192 -9.72 -1.67 -22.07
N THR A 193 -9.11 -1.21 -21.00
CA THR A 193 -7.73 -0.71 -21.03
C THR A 193 -6.71 -1.85 -20.91
N SER A 194 -5.48 -1.59 -21.33
CA SER A 194 -4.38 -2.56 -21.21
C SER A 194 -3.78 -2.53 -19.80
N ASP A 195 -3.19 -3.65 -19.39
CA ASP A 195 -2.44 -3.76 -18.15
C ASP A 195 -1.36 -2.67 -18.04
N THR A 196 -1.21 -2.12 -16.84
CA THR A 196 -0.13 -1.22 -16.46
C THR A 196 0.55 -1.73 -15.20
N THR A 197 1.76 -1.24 -14.91
CA THR A 197 2.51 -1.68 -13.73
C THR A 197 2.87 -0.52 -12.83
N PHE A 198 3.04 -0.78 -11.54
CA PHE A 198 3.53 0.19 -10.57
C PHE A 198 4.43 -0.47 -9.52
N VAL A 199 5.25 0.36 -8.87
CA VAL A 199 6.14 0.01 -7.77
C VAL A 199 5.97 1.04 -6.66
N LEU A 200 6.04 0.62 -5.41
CA LEU A 200 6.10 1.50 -4.25
C LEU A 200 7.56 1.66 -3.77
N LYS A 201 7.95 2.88 -3.42
CA LYS A 201 9.19 3.17 -2.70
C LYS A 201 9.06 2.74 -1.24
N GLU A 202 10.16 2.74 -0.50
CA GLU A 202 10.22 2.39 0.92
C GLU A 202 9.35 3.31 1.79
N ASP A 203 9.13 4.56 1.38
CA ASP A 203 8.23 5.51 2.02
C ASP A 203 6.74 5.31 1.68
N GLY A 204 6.41 4.27 0.92
CA GLY A 204 5.05 3.93 0.47
C GLY A 204 4.55 4.74 -0.72
N THR A 205 5.30 5.71 -1.23
CA THR A 205 4.90 6.49 -2.41
C THR A 205 5.14 5.71 -3.70
N VAL A 206 4.38 6.05 -4.76
CA VAL A 206 4.55 5.44 -6.08
C VAL A 206 5.91 5.85 -6.68
N ASP A 207 6.71 4.87 -7.11
CA ASP A 207 7.96 5.09 -7.83
C ASP A 207 7.68 5.40 -9.30
N ALA A 208 7.65 6.68 -9.65
CA ALA A 208 7.33 7.14 -11.01
C ALA A 208 8.33 6.67 -12.09
N GLU A 209 9.57 6.34 -11.70
CA GLU A 209 10.61 5.87 -12.64
C GLU A 209 10.41 4.40 -13.04
N LYS A 210 9.76 3.61 -12.16
CA LYS A 210 9.52 2.18 -12.36
C LYS A 210 8.04 1.85 -12.62
N THR A 211 7.21 2.86 -12.84
CA THR A 211 5.76 2.74 -12.97
C THR A 211 5.33 3.06 -14.40
N THR A 212 4.56 2.18 -15.04
CA THR A 212 3.93 2.43 -16.34
C THR A 212 2.50 2.94 -16.21
N ALA A 213 1.88 2.77 -15.04
CA ALA A 213 0.57 3.34 -14.75
C ALA A 213 0.65 4.88 -14.71
N VAL A 214 -0.38 5.55 -15.24
CA VAL A 214 -0.49 7.01 -15.10
C VAL A 214 -0.73 7.34 -13.64
N SER A 215 0.05 8.29 -13.10
CA SER A 215 -0.14 8.78 -11.73
C SER A 215 -0.32 10.29 -11.72
N LYS A 216 -1.29 10.75 -10.97
CA LYS A 216 -1.53 12.18 -10.72
C LYS A 216 -1.76 12.41 -9.23
N ASP A 217 -0.98 13.31 -8.64
CA ASP A 217 -1.08 13.68 -7.22
C ASP A 217 -1.02 12.44 -6.28
N GLY A 218 -0.20 11.44 -6.62
CA GLY A 218 -0.05 10.19 -5.86
C GLY A 218 -1.15 9.15 -6.06
N VAL A 219 -2.15 9.43 -6.91
CA VAL A 219 -3.23 8.50 -7.26
C VAL A 219 -2.90 7.80 -8.58
N LEU A 220 -2.96 6.48 -8.62
CA LEU A 220 -2.83 5.71 -9.85
C LEU A 220 -4.13 5.77 -10.64
N LEU A 221 -4.04 6.00 -11.96
CA LEU A 221 -5.19 6.15 -12.83
C LEU A 221 -5.32 4.96 -13.79
N VAL A 222 -6.43 4.26 -13.73
CA VAL A 222 -6.87 3.30 -14.75
C VAL A 222 -7.80 4.07 -15.69
N GLN A 223 -7.29 4.40 -16.89
CA GLN A 223 -7.94 5.33 -17.81
C GLN A 223 -8.64 4.60 -18.94
N ASP A 224 -9.93 4.84 -19.11
CA ASP A 224 -10.70 4.31 -20.22
C ASP A 224 -11.06 5.37 -21.23
N LYS A 225 -11.16 4.90 -22.46
CA LYS A 225 -11.67 5.66 -23.59
C LYS A 225 -13.10 5.23 -23.90
N LEU A 226 -13.99 6.20 -24.08
CA LEU A 226 -15.34 5.93 -24.53
C LEU A 226 -15.30 5.16 -25.86
N ALA A 227 -16.07 4.08 -25.96
CA ALA A 227 -16.22 3.34 -27.19
C ALA A 227 -16.88 4.24 -28.24
N THR A 228 -16.23 4.43 -29.36
CA THR A 228 -16.85 5.15 -30.48
C THR A 228 -17.96 4.29 -31.07
N THR A 229 -19.21 4.70 -30.90
CA THR A 229 -20.33 4.07 -31.57
C THR A 229 -20.35 4.54 -33.02
N ALA A 230 -20.23 3.61 -33.96
CA ALA A 230 -20.47 3.88 -35.37
C ALA A 230 -21.96 3.59 -35.72
N SER A 231 -22.60 4.54 -36.36
CA SER A 231 -23.91 4.29 -36.95
C SER A 231 -23.74 3.67 -38.32
N ILE A 232 -24.30 2.50 -38.54
CA ILE A 232 -24.35 1.86 -39.87
C ILE A 232 -25.76 2.03 -40.42
N ALA A 233 -25.86 2.75 -41.53
CA ALA A 233 -27.11 2.82 -42.28
C ALA A 233 -27.24 1.62 -43.22
N VAL A 234 -28.26 0.81 -43.02
CA VAL A 234 -28.57 -0.34 -43.90
C VAL A 234 -29.77 0.01 -44.74
N THR A 235 -29.58 0.06 -46.07
CA THR A 235 -30.65 0.29 -47.02
C THR A 235 -30.97 -1.01 -47.75
N LYS A 236 -32.19 -1.51 -47.60
CA LYS A 236 -32.74 -2.61 -48.38
C LYS A 236 -33.55 -2.05 -49.55
N LYS A 237 -33.13 -2.32 -50.78
CA LYS A 237 -33.87 -1.96 -52.01
C LYS A 237 -34.55 -3.18 -52.60
N LEU A 238 -35.86 -3.10 -52.82
CA LEU A 238 -36.60 -4.11 -53.58
C LEU A 238 -36.65 -3.70 -55.05
N THR A 239 -36.21 -4.58 -55.94
CA THR A 239 -36.27 -4.36 -57.41
C THR A 239 -37.15 -5.42 -57.99
N TYR A 240 -37.96 -4.99 -58.88
CA TYR A 240 -38.98 -5.78 -59.54
C TYR A 240 -38.62 -6.08 -60.99
N ILE A 241 -38.85 -7.28 -61.43
CA ILE A 241 -38.71 -7.66 -62.85
C ILE A 241 -40.00 -8.33 -63.23
N GLY A 242 -40.90 -7.55 -63.89
CA GLY A 242 -42.19 -8.06 -64.41
C GLY A 242 -43.37 -7.12 -64.17
N GLU A 243 -44.42 -7.29 -64.94
CA GLU A 243 -45.64 -6.48 -64.86
C GLU A 243 -46.60 -6.99 -63.78
N ASN A 244 -47.12 -6.09 -62.95
CA ASN A 244 -48.29 -6.27 -62.06
C ASN A 244 -48.08 -7.26 -60.87
N LEU A 245 -47.25 -6.94 -59.96
CA LEU A 245 -47.41 -7.48 -58.61
C LEU A 245 -47.98 -6.40 -57.68
N ALA A 246 -49.12 -6.64 -57.09
CA ALA A 246 -49.63 -5.80 -56.01
C ALA A 246 -48.64 -5.65 -54.93
N ALA A 247 -48.36 -4.43 -54.52
CA ALA A 247 -47.49 -4.17 -53.39
C ALA A 247 -48.01 -4.97 -52.18
N ARG A 248 -47.19 -5.88 -51.65
CA ARG A 248 -47.52 -6.61 -50.44
C ARG A 248 -46.56 -6.13 -49.35
N ASP A 249 -47.06 -5.91 -48.15
CA ASP A 249 -46.25 -5.61 -46.98
C ASP A 249 -45.21 -6.73 -46.79
N GLN A 250 -43.95 -6.36 -46.74
CA GLN A 250 -42.82 -7.27 -46.59
C GLN A 250 -41.98 -6.85 -45.39
N THR A 251 -41.67 -7.80 -44.52
CA THR A 251 -40.80 -7.56 -43.39
C THR A 251 -39.49 -8.34 -43.59
N PHE A 252 -38.39 -7.63 -43.51
CA PHE A 252 -37.05 -8.23 -43.50
C PHE A 252 -36.41 -8.00 -42.14
N TYR A 253 -35.64 -8.96 -41.67
CA TYR A 253 -34.88 -8.87 -40.41
C TYR A 253 -33.41 -8.70 -40.74
N VAL A 254 -32.74 -7.74 -40.09
CA VAL A 254 -31.32 -7.47 -40.25
C VAL A 254 -30.64 -7.47 -38.85
N ALA A 255 -29.42 -7.97 -38.81
CA ALA A 255 -28.55 -7.90 -37.65
C ALA A 255 -27.10 -7.73 -38.12
N LEU A 256 -26.22 -7.22 -37.25
CA LEU A 256 -24.81 -7.17 -37.49
C LEU A 256 -24.15 -8.41 -36.87
N TYR A 257 -23.14 -8.91 -37.57
CA TYR A 257 -22.31 -10.03 -37.14
C TYR A 257 -20.84 -9.61 -37.23
N SER A 258 -20.01 -10.09 -36.28
CA SER A 258 -18.58 -9.85 -36.29
C SER A 258 -17.81 -10.77 -37.23
N ASP A 259 -18.43 -11.84 -37.67
CA ASP A 259 -17.86 -12.83 -38.58
C ASP A 259 -18.63 -12.93 -39.91
N LYS A 260 -17.91 -13.37 -40.93
CA LYS A 260 -18.44 -13.51 -42.28
C LYS A 260 -19.47 -14.65 -42.39
N GLU A 261 -19.38 -15.63 -41.54
CA GLU A 261 -20.23 -16.82 -41.48
C GLU A 261 -21.56 -16.53 -40.74
N CYS A 262 -21.75 -15.30 -40.20
CA CYS A 262 -22.94 -14.86 -39.47
C CYS A 262 -23.24 -15.73 -38.23
N THR A 263 -22.23 -16.19 -37.54
CA THR A 263 -22.35 -17.02 -36.32
C THR A 263 -22.27 -16.21 -35.03
N GLN A 264 -21.55 -15.09 -35.04
CA GLN A 264 -21.36 -14.20 -33.89
C GLN A 264 -22.09 -12.88 -34.07
N ARG A 265 -23.33 -12.84 -33.59
CA ARG A 265 -24.17 -11.65 -33.69
C ARG A 265 -23.74 -10.58 -32.68
N VAL A 266 -23.54 -9.32 -33.15
CA VAL A 266 -23.12 -8.16 -32.38
C VAL A 266 -24.15 -7.03 -32.27
N SER A 267 -25.33 -7.20 -32.84
CA SER A 267 -26.45 -6.25 -32.68
C SER A 267 -27.77 -6.97 -32.44
N ASP A 268 -28.75 -6.24 -31.95
CA ASP A 268 -30.14 -6.70 -31.97
C ASP A 268 -30.65 -6.87 -33.40
N VAL A 269 -31.59 -7.80 -33.55
CA VAL A 269 -32.32 -7.96 -34.81
C VAL A 269 -33.28 -6.79 -34.98
N LYS A 270 -33.17 -6.08 -36.11
CA LYS A 270 -34.08 -4.99 -36.48
C LYS A 270 -35.00 -5.43 -37.65
N ALA A 271 -36.29 -5.12 -37.55
CA ALA A 271 -37.26 -5.36 -38.59
C ALA A 271 -37.32 -4.16 -39.55
N LEU A 272 -37.16 -4.43 -40.83
CA LEU A 272 -37.41 -3.47 -41.94
C LEU A 272 -38.72 -3.80 -42.59
N VAL A 273 -39.74 -2.94 -42.46
CA VAL A 273 -41.07 -3.14 -42.98
C VAL A 273 -41.25 -2.28 -44.24
N PHE A 274 -41.58 -2.94 -45.36
CA PHE A 274 -41.95 -2.28 -46.58
C PHE A 274 -43.48 -2.37 -46.72
N LYS A 275 -44.08 -1.23 -46.87
CA LYS A 275 -45.55 -1.07 -47.11
C LYS A 275 -45.84 -0.74 -48.55
#